data_e549d5f412bf7945cc5508963f511856
#
_entry.id   e549d5f412bf7945cc5508963f511856
#
_cell.length_a   1.000
_cell.length_b   1.000
_cell.length_c   1.000
_cell.angle_alpha   90.00
_cell.angle_beta   90.00
_cell.angle_gamma   90.00
#
_symmetry.space_group_name_H-M   'P 1'
#
loop_
_entity.id
_entity.type
_entity.pdbx_description
1 polymer ?
#
loop_
_entity_poly.entity_id
_entity_poly.type
_entity_poly.pdbx_seq_one_letter_code
_entity_poly.pdbx_strand_id
1 'polypeptide(L)'
;MTRTPQGIYVEGQLSADTPLQCTSCLSDYSQDLRIQLADLFVYPPPNPADRMLEVGEDHVLDLRPLVRDSMLLEVPIRALCRPDCRGLCPVCGADRNQEVCQHPNQDVDPRLSVLRGLLEEEF
;
A
#
# COMPACT_ATOMS: atom_id res chain seq x y z
N MET A 1 20.54 9.75 -14.02
CA MET A 1 21.34 10.33 -12.91
C MET A 1 22.00 11.61 -13.37
N THR A 2 21.90 12.67 -12.58
CA THR A 2 22.47 13.99 -12.93
C THR A 2 23.32 14.49 -11.77
N ARG A 3 24.56 14.94 -12.09
CA ARG A 3 25.44 15.53 -11.08
C ARG A 3 25.02 16.97 -10.83
N THR A 4 24.85 17.32 -9.56
CA THR A 4 24.53 18.67 -9.09
C THR A 4 25.66 19.19 -8.19
N PRO A 5 25.74 20.50 -7.90
CA PRO A 5 26.72 21.04 -6.96
C PRO A 5 26.59 20.47 -5.54
N GLN A 6 25.42 19.95 -5.18
CA GLN A 6 25.09 19.43 -3.85
C GLN A 6 25.23 17.91 -3.74
N GLY A 7 25.29 17.19 -4.89
CA GLY A 7 25.36 15.74 -4.90
C GLY A 7 24.93 15.13 -6.23
N ILE A 8 24.37 13.93 -6.17
CA ILE A 8 23.90 13.19 -7.35
C ILE A 8 22.39 13.04 -7.27
N TYR A 9 21.70 13.64 -8.24
CA TYR A 9 20.26 13.46 -8.41
C TYR A 9 19.98 12.16 -9.17
N VAL A 10 19.18 11.31 -8.58
CA VAL A 10 18.76 10.02 -9.16
C VAL A 10 17.29 10.09 -9.48
N GLU A 11 16.95 9.77 -10.72
CA GLU A 11 15.57 9.61 -11.18
C GLU A 11 15.44 8.32 -11.97
N GLY A 12 14.29 7.69 -11.88
CA GLY A 12 14.02 6.45 -12.60
C GLY A 12 12.61 5.92 -12.33
N GLN A 13 12.25 4.89 -13.06
CA GLN A 13 11.00 4.15 -12.87
C GLN A 13 11.34 2.69 -12.66
N LEU A 14 10.65 2.08 -11.72
CA LEU A 14 10.71 0.65 -11.43
C LEU A 14 9.31 0.06 -11.48
N SER A 15 9.20 -1.17 -11.97
CA SER A 15 8.00 -1.98 -11.83
C SER A 15 8.37 -3.31 -11.17
N ALA A 16 7.51 -3.78 -10.28
CA ALA A 16 7.70 -5.04 -9.60
C ALA A 16 6.36 -5.71 -9.31
N ASP A 17 6.29 -7.01 -9.58
CA ASP A 17 5.18 -7.84 -9.15
C ASP A 17 5.32 -8.15 -7.67
N THR A 18 4.38 -7.66 -6.88
CA THR A 18 4.42 -7.79 -5.43
C THR A 18 3.30 -8.71 -4.96
N PRO A 19 3.61 -9.80 -4.24
CA PRO A 19 2.60 -10.64 -3.63
C PRO A 19 1.94 -9.88 -2.48
N LEU A 20 0.63 -9.77 -2.52
CA LEU A 20 -0.19 -9.10 -1.52
C LEU A 20 -1.32 -10.03 -1.07
N GLN A 21 -1.84 -9.77 0.12
CA GLN A 21 -3.04 -10.44 0.61
C GLN A 21 -4.21 -9.46 0.60
N CYS A 22 -5.34 -9.91 0.07
CA CYS A 22 -6.56 -9.12 0.05
C CYS A 22 -7.06 -8.87 1.48
N THR A 23 -7.28 -7.61 1.84
CA THR A 23 -7.77 -7.23 3.18
C THR A 23 -9.21 -7.64 3.45
N SER A 24 -9.97 -8.00 2.42
CA SER A 24 -11.39 -8.33 2.52
C SER A 24 -11.68 -9.83 2.48
N CYS A 25 -11.05 -10.60 1.59
CA CYS A 25 -11.27 -12.05 1.47
C CYS A 25 -10.06 -12.89 1.88
N LEU A 26 -8.94 -12.25 2.27
CA LEU A 26 -7.69 -12.87 2.71
C LEU A 26 -7.02 -13.79 1.66
N SER A 27 -7.46 -13.74 0.41
CA SER A 27 -6.79 -14.46 -0.68
C SER A 27 -5.49 -13.77 -1.08
N ASP A 28 -4.48 -14.55 -1.42
CA ASP A 28 -3.23 -14.04 -1.95
C ASP A 28 -3.40 -13.68 -3.43
N TYR A 29 -2.81 -12.57 -3.85
CA TYR A 29 -2.78 -12.12 -5.23
C TYR A 29 -1.49 -11.35 -5.51
N SER A 30 -1.14 -11.16 -6.77
CA SER A 30 0.00 -10.36 -7.18
C SER A 30 -0.47 -9.06 -7.82
N GLN A 31 0.20 -7.97 -7.49
CA GLN A 31 -0.05 -6.65 -8.07
C GLN A 31 1.22 -6.06 -8.65
N ASP A 32 1.13 -5.55 -9.89
CA ASP A 32 2.19 -4.76 -10.51
C ASP A 32 2.23 -3.37 -9.86
N LEU A 33 3.29 -3.11 -9.12
CA LEU A 33 3.58 -1.80 -8.54
C LEU A 33 4.54 -1.04 -9.45
N ARG A 34 4.20 0.20 -9.77
CA ARG A 34 5.03 1.12 -10.55
C ARG A 34 5.46 2.28 -9.68
N ILE A 35 6.76 2.39 -9.51
CA ILE A 35 7.37 3.34 -8.61
C ILE A 35 8.16 4.35 -9.43
N GLN A 36 8.02 5.62 -9.09
CA GLN A 36 8.89 6.67 -9.58
C GLN A 36 9.89 7.02 -8.49
N LEU A 37 11.17 6.87 -8.80
CA LEU A 37 12.26 7.28 -7.94
C LEU A 37 12.70 8.67 -8.36
N ALA A 38 12.83 9.59 -7.40
CA ALA A 38 13.36 10.92 -7.63
C ALA A 38 13.92 11.44 -6.31
N ASP A 39 15.25 11.38 -6.13
CA ASP A 39 15.87 11.86 -4.91
C ASP A 39 17.32 12.32 -5.13
N LEU A 40 17.83 13.10 -4.18
CA LEU A 40 19.17 13.69 -4.20
C LEU A 40 20.06 13.00 -3.15
N PHE A 41 21.11 12.33 -3.62
CA PHE A 41 22.18 11.80 -2.78
C PHE A 41 23.23 12.89 -2.54
N VAL A 42 23.36 13.33 -1.29
CA VAL A 42 24.20 14.45 -0.90
C VAL A 42 25.60 13.99 -0.51
N TYR A 43 26.60 14.80 -0.85
CA TYR A 43 27.99 14.57 -0.42
C TYR A 43 28.71 15.90 -0.16
N PRO A 44 29.36 16.08 1.00
CA PRO A 44 29.20 15.31 2.24
C PRO A 44 27.83 15.52 2.87
N PRO A 45 27.29 14.54 3.64
CA PRO A 45 25.97 14.66 4.22
C PRO A 45 25.96 15.79 5.28
N PRO A 46 25.01 16.72 5.21
CA PRO A 46 24.95 17.85 6.14
C PRO A 46 24.54 17.42 7.56
N ASN A 47 23.89 16.28 7.70
CA ASN A 47 23.40 15.74 8.97
C ASN A 47 23.61 14.22 9.02
N PRO A 48 24.15 13.66 10.14
CA PRO A 48 24.28 12.21 10.32
C PRO A 48 22.98 11.42 10.22
N ALA A 49 21.82 12.06 10.40
CA ALA A 49 20.52 11.44 10.24
C ALA A 49 20.14 11.16 8.76
N ASP A 50 20.75 11.87 7.81
CA ASP A 50 20.48 11.76 6.38
C ASP A 50 21.35 10.70 5.68
N ARG A 51 22.02 9.84 6.45
CA ARG A 51 22.93 8.80 5.94
C ARG A 51 22.29 7.81 4.98
N MET A 52 20.97 7.73 4.92
CA MET A 52 20.28 6.82 4.01
C MET A 52 20.42 7.23 2.54
N LEU A 53 20.69 8.51 2.27
CA LEU A 53 20.85 9.07 0.93
C LEU A 53 22.25 9.67 0.73
N GLU A 54 23.27 8.95 1.16
CA GLU A 54 24.67 9.36 1.10
C GLU A 54 25.41 8.59 0.01
N VAL A 55 26.36 9.28 -0.62
CA VAL A 55 27.36 8.63 -1.49
C VAL A 55 28.42 7.99 -0.61
N GLY A 56 28.64 6.69 -0.72
CA GLY A 56 29.68 5.98 0.01
C GLY A 56 31.10 6.46 -0.34
N GLU A 57 32.06 6.22 0.57
CA GLU A 57 33.48 6.54 0.34
C GLU A 57 34.06 5.76 -0.85
N ASP A 58 33.48 4.62 -1.18
CA ASP A 58 33.81 3.78 -2.34
C ASP A 58 33.20 4.30 -3.66
N HIS A 59 32.54 5.46 -3.65
CA HIS A 59 31.84 6.07 -4.77
C HIS A 59 30.68 5.22 -5.31
N VAL A 60 30.12 4.35 -4.47
CA VAL A 60 28.94 3.53 -4.77
C VAL A 60 27.70 4.16 -4.15
N LEU A 61 26.64 4.27 -4.96
CA LEU A 61 25.31 4.67 -4.51
C LEU A 61 24.48 3.43 -4.15
N ASP A 62 24.09 3.30 -2.90
CA ASP A 62 23.14 2.27 -2.49
C ASP A 62 21.71 2.76 -2.67
N LEU A 63 21.04 2.28 -3.73
CA LEU A 63 19.67 2.62 -4.03
C LEU A 63 18.63 1.79 -3.25
N ARG A 64 19.06 0.74 -2.53
CA ARG A 64 18.14 -0.16 -1.81
C ARG A 64 17.23 0.56 -0.81
N PRO A 65 17.72 1.49 0.02
CA PRO A 65 16.86 2.22 0.93
C PRO A 65 15.79 3.03 0.20
N LEU A 66 16.18 3.79 -0.83
CA LEU A 66 15.28 4.60 -1.63
C LEU A 66 14.20 3.76 -2.31
N VAL A 67 14.60 2.65 -2.94
CA VAL A 67 13.67 1.71 -3.59
C VAL A 67 12.71 1.13 -2.58
N ARG A 68 13.21 0.67 -1.42
CA ARG A 68 12.38 0.07 -0.36
C ARG A 68 11.33 1.06 0.15
N ASP A 69 11.75 2.27 0.47
CA ASP A 69 10.86 3.28 1.04
C ASP A 69 9.80 3.70 0.01
N SER A 70 10.19 3.89 -1.24
CA SER A 70 9.26 4.18 -2.33
C SER A 70 8.27 3.03 -2.58
N MET A 71 8.72 1.77 -2.51
CA MET A 71 7.83 0.60 -2.64
C MET A 71 6.81 0.55 -1.50
N LEU A 72 7.24 0.80 -0.27
CA LEU A 72 6.34 0.78 0.89
C LEU A 72 5.25 1.85 0.81
N LEU A 73 5.56 3.00 0.21
CA LEU A 73 4.59 4.07 0.01
C LEU A 73 3.56 3.76 -1.09
N GLU A 74 3.94 2.97 -2.09
CA GLU A 74 3.06 2.58 -3.20
C GLU A 74 2.15 1.37 -2.86
N VAL A 75 2.48 0.60 -1.82
CA VAL A 75 1.59 -0.48 -1.37
C VAL A 75 0.28 0.12 -0.88
N PRO A 76 -0.88 -0.27 -1.47
CA PRO A 76 -2.15 0.29 -1.06
C PRO A 76 -2.49 -0.12 0.39
N ILE A 77 -2.94 0.83 1.21
CA ILE A 77 -3.40 0.58 2.58
C ILE A 77 -4.53 -0.44 2.59
N ARG A 78 -5.39 -0.39 1.57
CA ARG A 78 -6.45 -1.37 1.35
C ARG A 78 -6.17 -2.17 0.08
N ALA A 79 -5.43 -3.25 0.24
CA ALA A 79 -5.14 -4.18 -0.83
C ALA A 79 -6.36 -5.06 -1.13
N LEU A 80 -6.90 -4.98 -2.33
CA LEU A 80 -8.05 -5.77 -2.79
C LEU A 80 -7.64 -6.62 -3.98
N CYS A 81 -8.00 -7.91 -3.97
CA CYS A 81 -7.73 -8.81 -5.10
C CYS A 81 -8.48 -8.37 -6.38
N ARG A 82 -9.62 -7.68 -6.20
CA ARG A 82 -10.43 -7.08 -7.27
C ARG A 82 -11.31 -5.96 -6.70
N PRO A 83 -11.70 -4.97 -7.51
CA PRO A 83 -12.50 -3.82 -7.04
C PRO A 83 -13.85 -4.20 -6.44
N ASP A 84 -14.47 -5.28 -6.93
CA ASP A 84 -15.78 -5.79 -6.52
C ASP A 84 -15.70 -6.91 -5.48
N CYS A 85 -14.57 -7.04 -4.76
CA CYS A 85 -14.39 -8.07 -3.75
C CYS A 85 -15.43 -7.96 -2.64
N ARG A 86 -16.22 -9.04 -2.47
CA ARG A 86 -17.29 -9.12 -1.45
C ARG A 86 -16.80 -9.51 -0.06
N GLY A 87 -15.53 -9.90 0.04
CA GLY A 87 -14.90 -10.29 1.30
C GLY A 87 -15.41 -11.59 1.88
N LEU A 88 -15.03 -11.82 3.13
CA LEU A 88 -15.50 -12.98 3.91
C LEU A 88 -16.86 -12.71 4.55
N CYS A 89 -17.62 -13.76 4.73
CA CYS A 89 -18.87 -13.68 5.47
C CYS A 89 -18.58 -13.47 6.97
N PRO A 90 -19.16 -12.45 7.63
CA PRO A 90 -18.94 -12.19 9.04
C PRO A 90 -19.53 -13.26 9.97
N VAL A 91 -20.44 -14.11 9.45
CA VAL A 91 -21.12 -15.16 10.23
C VAL A 91 -20.38 -16.48 10.16
N CYS A 92 -20.08 -16.98 8.94
CA CYS A 92 -19.48 -18.30 8.74
C CYS A 92 -18.03 -18.26 8.24
N GLY A 93 -17.50 -17.08 7.88
CA GLY A 93 -16.15 -16.95 7.37
C GLY A 93 -15.95 -17.42 5.91
N ALA A 94 -17.00 -17.86 5.22
CA ALA A 94 -16.93 -18.28 3.82
C ALA A 94 -16.60 -17.10 2.89
N ASP A 95 -15.86 -17.36 1.82
CA ASP A 95 -15.56 -16.34 0.80
C ASP A 95 -16.81 -16.05 -0.04
N ARG A 96 -17.38 -14.86 0.15
CA ARG A 96 -18.57 -14.39 -0.57
C ARG A 96 -18.35 -14.16 -2.07
N ASN A 97 -17.13 -14.27 -2.54
CA ASN A 97 -16.82 -14.25 -3.96
C ASN A 97 -17.04 -15.60 -4.63
N GLN A 98 -16.96 -16.70 -3.85
CA GLN A 98 -17.07 -18.07 -4.32
C GLN A 98 -18.41 -18.69 -3.93
N GLU A 99 -18.92 -18.37 -2.73
CA GLU A 99 -20.11 -18.97 -2.18
C GLU A 99 -21.15 -17.91 -1.79
N VAL A 100 -22.42 -18.25 -1.98
CA VAL A 100 -23.54 -17.43 -1.54
C VAL A 100 -24.04 -17.98 -0.21
N CYS A 101 -23.78 -17.23 0.85
CA CYS A 101 -24.28 -17.60 2.18
C CYS A 101 -25.77 -17.27 2.31
N GLN A 102 -26.53 -18.21 2.85
CA GLN A 102 -27.98 -18.06 3.17
C GLN A 102 -28.17 -17.78 4.67
N HIS A 103 -27.44 -16.81 5.21
CA HIS A 103 -27.68 -16.37 6.58
C HIS A 103 -28.74 -15.28 6.60
N PRO A 104 -29.64 -15.27 7.61
CA PRO A 104 -30.50 -14.13 7.83
C PRO A 104 -29.63 -12.89 8.02
N ASN A 105 -30.09 -11.75 7.50
CA ASN A 105 -29.41 -10.47 7.73
C ASN A 105 -29.17 -10.32 9.23
N GLN A 106 -27.94 -10.10 9.62
CA GLN A 106 -27.63 -9.83 11.02
C GLN A 106 -28.41 -8.60 11.44
N ASP A 107 -29.16 -8.77 12.52
CA ASP A 107 -29.84 -7.65 13.14
C ASP A 107 -28.80 -6.57 13.46
N VAL A 108 -29.14 -5.36 13.13
CA VAL A 108 -28.31 -4.19 13.47
C VAL A 108 -28.10 -4.20 14.99
N ASP A 109 -26.83 -4.02 15.43
CA ASP A 109 -26.53 -3.92 16.86
C ASP A 109 -27.56 -2.98 17.52
N PRO A 110 -28.25 -3.42 18.59
CA PRO A 110 -29.27 -2.60 19.27
C PRO A 110 -28.79 -1.20 19.64
N ARG A 111 -27.50 -1.04 19.91
CA ARG A 111 -26.87 0.24 20.22
C ARG A 111 -26.85 1.21 19.03
N LEU A 112 -26.85 0.67 17.80
CA LEU A 112 -26.80 1.45 16.56
C LEU A 112 -28.19 1.58 15.91
N SER A 113 -29.24 1.01 16.52
CA SER A 113 -30.61 1.05 15.99
C SER A 113 -31.14 2.48 15.76
N VAL A 114 -30.70 3.43 16.59
CA VAL A 114 -31.06 4.85 16.46
C VAL A 114 -30.53 5.46 15.15
N LEU A 115 -29.37 4.97 14.64
CA LEU A 115 -28.78 5.46 13.40
C LEU A 115 -29.52 4.95 12.16
N ARG A 116 -30.34 3.92 12.29
CA ARG A 116 -31.16 3.38 11.20
C ARG A 116 -32.15 4.42 10.67
N GLY A 117 -32.72 5.24 11.57
CA GLY A 117 -33.62 6.32 11.17
C GLY A 117 -32.98 7.35 10.25
N LEU A 118 -31.67 7.58 10.37
CA LEU A 118 -30.95 8.53 9.52
C LEU A 118 -30.75 8.01 8.08
N LEU A 119 -30.78 6.69 7.88
CA LEU A 119 -30.66 6.07 6.55
C LEU A 119 -32.01 6.08 5.79
N GLU A 120 -33.12 6.22 6.49
CA GLU A 120 -34.48 6.23 5.92
C GLU A 120 -34.92 7.64 5.51
N GLU A 121 -34.24 8.70 5.98
CA GLU A 121 -34.60 10.09 5.70
C GLU A 121 -33.95 10.68 4.42
N GLU A 122 -33.01 9.96 3.75
CA GLU A 122 -32.32 10.47 2.55
C GLU A 122 -32.92 10.06 1.20
N PHE A 123 -34.12 9.47 1.19
CA PHE A 123 -34.80 9.13 -0.08
C PHE A 123 -36.28 9.50 -0.05
#